data_958689e24803cc1606788d7c80124345
#
_entry.id   958689e24803cc1606788d7c80124345
#
_cell.length_a   1.000
_cell.length_b   1.000
_cell.length_c   1.000
_cell.angle_alpha   90.00
_cell.angle_beta   90.00
_cell.angle_gamma   90.00
#
_symmetry.space_group_name_H-M   'P 1'
#
loop_
_entity.id
_entity.type
_entity.pdbx_description
1 polymer ?
#
loop_
_entity_poly.entity_id
_entity_poly.type
_entity_poly.pdbx_seq_one_letter_code
_entity_poly.pdbx_strand_id
1 'polypeptide(L)'
;MGLRTKINLVMITAFLIGLAVATFLAREITTEEAKRQMLNEATLIMRSGTAVRGYTQNEIRPLISEQMAVRFLPHSVPSWSAQTVLHQVQKDFPDYSYKEAALNPTNPSDRATTWESDIINVFKQNTELAEFVATRDTPSGPFLTFARPFRLTDRACLSCHSTPAAAPATMVDLYGNSNGFGWVLNDVIGAQIVSVPMSVALARANRSLLAFVAALSAVFLGVLILLNVLMHFFILRPVQQITAMARDVSAGKPDVAEYAVKGHDEIASLGRSFNLMHRSLQNAIKMLEGA
;
A
#
# COMPACT_ATOMS: atom_id res chain seq x y z
N MET A 1 2.21 -6.39 -44.48
CA MET A 1 1.67 -6.90 -43.19
C MET A 1 0.23 -7.37 -43.42
N GLY A 2 -0.09 -8.61 -43.02
CA GLY A 2 -1.44 -9.15 -43.15
C GLY A 2 -2.43 -8.53 -42.17
N LEU A 3 -3.73 -8.67 -42.42
CA LEU A 3 -4.82 -8.13 -41.59
C LEU A 3 -4.68 -8.60 -40.09
N ARG A 4 -4.40 -9.89 -39.91
CA ARG A 4 -4.16 -10.46 -38.55
C ARG A 4 -3.06 -9.74 -37.81
N THR A 5 -1.91 -9.47 -38.46
CA THR A 5 -0.79 -8.78 -37.83
C THR A 5 -1.13 -7.34 -37.42
N LYS A 6 -1.87 -6.62 -38.28
CA LYS A 6 -2.31 -5.25 -38.00
C LYS A 6 -3.23 -5.20 -36.79
N ILE A 7 -4.25 -6.09 -36.73
CA ILE A 7 -5.17 -6.15 -35.57
C ILE A 7 -4.44 -6.50 -34.29
N ASN A 8 -3.58 -7.53 -34.32
CA ASN A 8 -2.80 -7.91 -33.13
C ASN A 8 -1.89 -6.79 -32.66
N LEU A 9 -1.25 -6.05 -33.58
CA LEU A 9 -0.39 -4.92 -33.21
C LEU A 9 -1.19 -3.83 -32.46
N VAL A 10 -2.36 -3.46 -33.00
CA VAL A 10 -3.24 -2.47 -32.35
C VAL A 10 -3.67 -2.94 -30.96
N MET A 11 -4.10 -4.21 -30.84
CA MET A 11 -4.55 -4.77 -29.57
C MET A 11 -3.42 -4.81 -28.53
N ILE A 12 -2.22 -5.25 -28.92
CA ILE A 12 -1.06 -5.31 -28.02
C ILE A 12 -0.65 -3.90 -27.58
N THR A 13 -0.62 -2.95 -28.53
CA THR A 13 -0.26 -1.55 -28.22
C THR A 13 -1.28 -0.93 -27.24
N ALA A 14 -2.56 -1.08 -27.50
CA ALA A 14 -3.63 -0.60 -26.62
C ALA A 14 -3.53 -1.24 -25.21
N PHE A 15 -3.26 -2.55 -25.16
CA PHE A 15 -3.06 -3.24 -23.89
C PHE A 15 -1.84 -2.71 -23.12
N LEU A 16 -0.70 -2.54 -23.78
CA LEU A 16 0.52 -2.06 -23.10
C LEU A 16 0.32 -0.66 -22.52
N ILE A 17 -0.38 0.21 -23.25
CA ILE A 17 -0.75 1.55 -22.75
C ILE A 17 -1.68 1.42 -21.54
N GLY A 18 -2.74 0.63 -21.66
CA GLY A 18 -3.68 0.38 -20.56
C GLY A 18 -3.02 -0.25 -19.33
N LEU A 19 -2.12 -1.22 -19.53
CA LEU A 19 -1.35 -1.86 -18.46
C LEU A 19 -0.43 -0.87 -17.77
N ALA A 20 0.25 0.00 -18.50
CA ALA A 20 1.13 1.03 -17.93
C ALA A 20 0.33 2.00 -17.05
N VAL A 21 -0.81 2.50 -17.53
CA VAL A 21 -1.69 3.38 -16.76
C VAL A 21 -2.25 2.68 -15.54
N ALA A 22 -2.77 1.45 -15.68
CA ALA A 22 -3.31 0.67 -14.58
C ALA A 22 -2.25 0.36 -13.51
N THR A 23 -1.02 0.02 -13.93
CA THR A 23 0.09 -0.24 -13.00
C THR A 23 0.50 1.01 -12.24
N PHE A 24 0.56 2.17 -12.91
CA PHE A 24 0.85 3.45 -12.27
C PHE A 24 -0.21 3.78 -11.19
N LEU A 25 -1.49 3.74 -11.54
CA LEU A 25 -2.58 4.01 -10.61
C LEU A 25 -2.62 3.01 -9.45
N ALA A 26 -2.45 1.71 -9.73
CA ALA A 26 -2.42 0.67 -8.71
C ALA A 26 -1.25 0.87 -7.74
N ARG A 27 -0.08 1.30 -8.23
CA ARG A 27 1.09 1.60 -7.39
C ARG A 27 0.80 2.75 -6.42
N GLU A 28 0.22 3.85 -6.89
CA GLU A 28 -0.15 4.98 -6.04
C GLU A 28 -1.14 4.56 -4.95
N ILE A 29 -2.21 3.86 -5.35
CA ILE A 29 -3.24 3.39 -4.41
C ILE A 29 -2.65 2.45 -3.36
N THR A 30 -1.86 1.45 -3.77
CA THR A 30 -1.30 0.47 -2.83
C THR A 30 -0.25 1.08 -1.91
N THR A 31 0.51 2.09 -2.36
CA THR A 31 1.48 2.80 -1.54
C THR A 31 0.80 3.66 -0.49
N GLU A 32 -0.24 4.40 -0.86
CA GLU A 32 -1.03 5.21 0.09
C GLU A 32 -1.77 4.33 1.11
N GLU A 33 -2.32 3.21 0.67
CA GLU A 33 -2.96 2.25 1.58
C GLU A 33 -1.95 1.65 2.56
N ALA A 34 -0.75 1.31 2.11
CA ALA A 34 0.34 0.85 2.98
C ALA A 34 0.71 1.88 4.04
N LYS A 35 0.82 3.17 3.67
CA LYS A 35 1.07 4.26 4.63
C LYS A 35 -0.05 4.41 5.65
N ARG A 36 -1.30 4.35 5.21
CA ARG A 36 -2.47 4.41 6.11
C ARG A 36 -2.49 3.24 7.09
N GLN A 37 -2.20 2.04 6.61
CA GLN A 37 -2.12 0.86 7.48
C GLN A 37 -1.03 1.03 8.54
N MET A 38 0.16 1.48 8.16
CA MET A 38 1.26 1.75 9.11
C MET A 38 0.88 2.80 10.14
N LEU A 39 0.21 3.88 9.74
CA LEU A 39 -0.26 4.91 10.66
C LEU A 39 -1.32 4.36 11.63
N ASN A 40 -2.21 3.49 11.18
CA ASN A 40 -3.18 2.82 12.03
C ASN A 40 -2.49 1.90 13.05
N GLU A 41 -1.49 1.13 12.63
CA GLU A 41 -0.68 0.28 13.52
C GLU A 41 0.07 1.13 14.56
N ALA A 42 0.73 2.22 14.15
CA ALA A 42 1.39 3.15 15.05
C ALA A 42 0.40 3.79 16.04
N THR A 43 -0.79 4.17 15.57
CA THR A 43 -1.86 4.73 16.40
C THR A 43 -2.36 3.70 17.42
N LEU A 44 -2.51 2.44 17.04
CA LEU A 44 -2.91 1.36 17.95
C LEU A 44 -1.89 1.17 19.06
N ILE A 45 -0.59 1.11 18.73
CA ILE A 45 0.50 1.00 19.70
C ILE A 45 0.49 2.21 20.64
N MET A 46 0.37 3.42 20.10
CA MET A 46 0.29 4.66 20.88
C MET A 46 -0.89 4.67 21.86
N ARG A 47 -2.06 4.26 21.40
CA ARG A 47 -3.27 4.17 22.25
C ARG A 47 -3.14 3.08 23.31
N SER A 48 -2.49 1.94 22.99
CA SER A 48 -2.20 0.89 23.95
C SER A 48 -1.27 1.39 25.05
N GLY A 49 -0.20 2.10 24.70
CA GLY A 49 0.68 2.75 25.68
C GLY A 49 -0.08 3.74 26.57
N THR A 50 -0.93 4.57 25.98
CA THR A 50 -1.78 5.53 26.72
C THR A 50 -2.76 4.80 27.66
N ALA A 51 -3.34 3.69 27.26
CA ALA A 51 -4.24 2.89 28.11
C ALA A 51 -3.51 2.29 29.29
N VAL A 52 -2.30 1.73 29.10
CA VAL A 52 -1.45 1.21 30.18
C VAL A 52 -1.07 2.32 31.15
N ARG A 53 -0.74 3.53 30.65
CA ARG A 53 -0.49 4.71 31.48
C ARG A 53 -1.69 5.05 32.36
N GLY A 54 -2.88 5.13 31.75
CA GLY A 54 -4.12 5.42 32.45
C GLY A 54 -4.44 4.39 33.52
N TYR A 55 -4.31 3.12 33.22
CA TYR A 55 -4.49 2.03 34.18
C TYR A 55 -3.51 2.14 35.35
N THR A 56 -2.24 2.38 35.05
CA THR A 56 -1.22 2.55 36.10
C THR A 56 -1.52 3.75 37.00
N GLN A 57 -1.90 4.89 36.43
CA GLN A 57 -2.19 6.12 37.17
C GLN A 57 -3.43 5.99 38.06
N ASN A 58 -4.50 5.41 37.51
CA ASN A 58 -5.82 5.44 38.15
C ASN A 58 -6.10 4.23 39.02
N GLU A 59 -5.52 3.08 38.70
CA GLU A 59 -5.82 1.81 39.35
C GLU A 59 -4.62 1.32 40.23
N ILE A 60 -3.42 1.26 39.65
CA ILE A 60 -2.27 0.65 40.32
C ILE A 60 -1.68 1.59 41.34
N ARG A 61 -1.40 2.85 40.97
CA ARG A 61 -0.73 3.82 41.84
C ARG A 61 -1.44 4.03 43.22
N PRO A 62 -2.78 4.16 43.27
CA PRO A 62 -3.45 4.27 44.57
C PRO A 62 -3.28 3.05 45.46
N LEU A 63 -3.24 1.83 44.90
CA LEU A 63 -3.12 0.57 45.64
C LEU A 63 -1.75 0.39 46.31
N ILE A 64 -0.68 0.95 45.70
CA ILE A 64 0.70 0.76 46.19
C ILE A 64 1.30 2.03 46.80
N SER A 65 0.48 3.07 47.05
CA SER A 65 0.95 4.38 47.55
C SER A 65 1.63 4.30 48.90
N GLU A 66 1.13 3.46 49.82
CA GLU A 66 1.73 3.27 51.15
C GLU A 66 3.09 2.59 51.07
N GLN A 67 3.24 1.58 50.19
CA GLN A 67 4.53 0.89 50.01
C GLN A 67 5.60 1.80 49.40
N MET A 68 5.20 2.81 48.63
CA MET A 68 6.13 3.79 48.05
C MET A 68 6.84 4.66 49.09
N ALA A 69 6.26 4.84 50.28
CA ALA A 69 6.92 5.54 51.39
C ALA A 69 8.12 4.74 51.95
N VAL A 70 8.07 3.41 51.85
CA VAL A 70 9.12 2.51 52.35
C VAL A 70 10.15 2.21 51.25
N ARG A 71 9.69 2.00 50.04
CA ARG A 71 10.52 1.67 48.86
C ARG A 71 9.89 2.24 47.60
N PHE A 72 10.74 2.87 46.75
CA PHE A 72 10.25 3.29 45.45
C PHE A 72 9.90 2.09 44.58
N LEU A 73 8.67 2.09 44.04
CA LEU A 73 8.14 1.04 43.17
C LEU A 73 7.92 1.62 41.78
N PRO A 74 8.78 1.30 40.78
CA PRO A 74 8.62 1.78 39.40
C PRO A 74 7.26 1.46 38.78
N HIS A 75 6.59 0.41 39.28
CA HIS A 75 5.24 -0.01 38.84
C HIS A 75 4.17 1.08 39.05
N SER A 76 4.42 2.07 39.92
CA SER A 76 3.57 3.23 40.14
C SER A 76 3.74 4.32 39.07
N VAL A 77 4.77 4.19 38.22
CA VAL A 77 5.13 5.21 37.22
C VAL A 77 4.49 4.83 35.89
N PRO A 78 3.52 5.62 35.36
CA PRO A 78 2.81 5.31 34.13
C PRO A 78 3.72 5.10 32.91
N SER A 79 4.79 5.91 32.78
CA SER A 79 5.77 5.78 31.71
C SER A 79 6.51 4.43 31.78
N TRP A 80 6.98 4.05 32.95
CA TRP A 80 7.68 2.78 33.15
C TRP A 80 6.80 1.58 32.80
N SER A 81 5.55 1.61 33.25
CA SER A 81 4.59 0.52 32.99
C SER A 81 4.28 0.39 31.49
N ALA A 82 4.01 1.50 30.81
CA ALA A 82 3.73 1.50 29.37
C ALA A 82 4.92 0.96 28.59
N GLN A 83 6.12 1.46 28.85
CA GLN A 83 7.33 0.99 28.17
C GLN A 83 7.62 -0.48 28.47
N THR A 84 7.46 -0.92 29.72
CA THR A 84 7.68 -2.31 30.13
C THR A 84 6.75 -3.27 29.39
N VAL A 85 5.44 -2.95 29.30
CA VAL A 85 4.45 -3.76 28.58
C VAL A 85 4.73 -3.78 27.09
N LEU A 86 5.00 -2.62 26.49
CA LEU A 86 5.23 -2.54 25.05
C LEU A 86 6.59 -3.11 24.63
N HIS A 87 7.62 -3.06 25.48
CA HIS A 87 8.86 -3.79 25.25
C HIS A 87 8.65 -5.32 25.28
N GLN A 88 7.65 -5.83 26.04
CA GLN A 88 7.31 -7.24 25.96
C GLN A 88 6.70 -7.59 24.60
N VAL A 89 5.82 -6.74 24.07
CA VAL A 89 5.26 -6.90 22.71
C VAL A 89 6.39 -6.81 21.66
N GLN A 90 7.35 -5.93 21.85
CA GLN A 90 8.49 -5.75 20.93
C GLN A 90 9.36 -7.01 20.80
N LYS A 91 9.37 -7.92 21.77
CA LYS A 91 10.11 -9.19 21.63
C LYS A 91 9.58 -10.06 20.50
N ASP A 92 8.27 -10.03 20.29
CA ASP A 92 7.60 -10.77 19.19
C ASP A 92 7.60 -9.96 17.89
N PHE A 93 7.68 -8.63 17.98
CA PHE A 93 7.69 -7.68 16.86
C PHE A 93 8.88 -6.71 16.95
N PRO A 94 10.12 -7.20 16.74
CA PRO A 94 11.35 -6.44 17.05
C PRO A 94 11.53 -5.18 16.19
N ASP A 95 10.90 -5.12 15.03
CA ASP A 95 10.97 -3.97 14.13
C ASP A 95 10.08 -2.80 14.59
N TYR A 96 9.12 -3.05 15.48
CA TYR A 96 8.26 -2.01 16.04
C TYR A 96 8.89 -1.46 17.33
N SER A 97 8.85 -0.14 17.51
CA SER A 97 9.33 0.44 18.73
C SER A 97 8.34 1.43 19.33
N TYR A 98 8.29 1.43 20.67
CA TYR A 98 7.63 2.45 21.47
C TYR A 98 8.62 2.99 22.49
N LYS A 99 8.72 4.32 22.56
CA LYS A 99 9.57 5.00 23.52
C LYS A 99 8.91 6.28 24.02
N GLU A 100 9.02 6.55 25.30
CA GLU A 100 8.69 7.82 25.92
C GLU A 100 9.99 8.61 26.13
N ALA A 101 10.38 9.37 25.09
CA ALA A 101 11.62 10.11 25.10
C ALA A 101 11.46 11.46 25.80
N ALA A 102 12.42 11.85 26.62
CA ALA A 102 12.47 13.15 27.28
C ALA A 102 13.86 13.78 27.21
N LEU A 103 13.92 15.13 27.20
CA LEU A 103 15.20 15.86 27.18
C LEU A 103 15.94 15.71 28.49
N ASN A 104 15.20 15.71 29.62
CA ASN A 104 15.74 15.57 30.98
C ASN A 104 14.91 14.51 31.73
N PRO A 105 15.07 13.20 31.43
CA PRO A 105 14.33 12.13 32.08
C PRO A 105 14.96 11.76 33.43
N THR A 106 14.13 11.30 34.37
CA THR A 106 14.58 10.68 35.60
C THR A 106 15.34 9.37 35.34
N ASN A 107 14.76 8.52 34.47
CA ASN A 107 15.42 7.29 34.04
C ASN A 107 16.30 7.59 32.82
N PRO A 108 17.63 7.36 32.88
CA PRO A 108 18.53 7.64 31.76
C PRO A 108 18.19 6.91 30.45
N SER A 109 17.52 5.76 30.52
CA SER A 109 17.09 5.01 29.31
C SER A 109 16.08 5.78 28.45
N ASP A 110 15.35 6.71 29.09
CA ASP A 110 14.32 7.52 28.42
C ASP A 110 14.91 8.80 27.79
N ARG A 111 16.24 8.99 27.85
CA ARG A 111 16.89 10.15 27.26
C ARG A 111 16.67 10.16 25.76
N ALA A 112 16.24 11.31 25.28
CA ALA A 112 16.03 11.54 23.86
C ALA A 112 17.37 11.49 23.10
N THR A 113 17.37 10.78 21.99
CA THR A 113 18.43 10.87 20.97
C THR A 113 18.32 12.20 20.22
N THR A 114 19.26 12.52 19.33
CA THR A 114 19.25 13.77 18.57
C THR A 114 17.94 13.98 17.82
N TRP A 115 17.52 12.99 17.01
CA TRP A 115 16.31 13.09 16.22
C TRP A 115 15.01 13.10 17.07
N GLU A 116 14.98 12.43 18.21
CA GLU A 116 13.86 12.48 19.17
C GLU A 116 13.79 13.86 19.83
N SER A 117 14.95 14.45 20.13
CA SER A 117 15.04 15.82 20.65
C SER A 117 14.52 16.85 19.66
N ASP A 118 14.79 16.68 18.37
CA ASP A 118 14.25 17.54 17.32
C ASP A 118 12.71 17.49 17.30
N ILE A 119 12.11 16.31 17.40
CA ILE A 119 10.64 16.15 17.48
C ILE A 119 10.08 16.83 18.75
N ILE A 120 10.73 16.64 19.90
CA ILE A 120 10.31 17.30 21.15
C ILE A 120 10.37 18.82 21.01
N ASN A 121 11.41 19.35 20.36
CA ASN A 121 11.56 20.78 20.13
C ASN A 121 10.50 21.33 19.17
N VAL A 122 10.09 20.58 18.13
CA VAL A 122 8.95 20.92 17.28
C VAL A 122 7.68 21.09 18.11
N PHE A 123 7.39 20.17 19.03
CA PHE A 123 6.24 20.28 19.93
C PHE A 123 6.33 21.44 20.92
N LYS A 124 7.54 21.79 21.39
CA LYS A 124 7.76 22.95 22.24
C LYS A 124 7.53 24.28 21.52
N GLN A 125 7.96 24.36 20.27
CA GLN A 125 7.80 25.56 19.44
C GLN A 125 6.36 25.70 18.92
N ASN A 126 5.66 24.56 18.74
CA ASN A 126 4.31 24.55 18.18
C ASN A 126 3.34 23.87 19.16
N THR A 127 2.88 24.64 20.12
CA THR A 127 2.07 24.13 21.24
C THR A 127 0.72 23.56 20.85
N GLU A 128 0.17 23.93 19.68
CA GLU A 128 -1.11 23.41 19.18
C GLU A 128 -0.94 22.07 18.45
N LEU A 129 0.29 21.68 18.14
CA LEU A 129 0.55 20.43 17.42
C LEU A 129 0.28 19.23 18.32
N ALA A 130 -0.77 18.47 17.96
CA ALA A 130 -1.18 17.29 18.73
C ALA A 130 -0.41 16.00 18.33
N GLU A 131 0.02 15.92 17.08
CA GLU A 131 0.65 14.73 16.50
C GLU A 131 1.72 15.15 15.49
N PHE A 132 2.77 14.35 15.40
CA PHE A 132 3.84 14.49 14.40
C PHE A 132 4.00 13.16 13.66
N VAL A 133 3.95 13.21 12.33
CA VAL A 133 4.15 12.04 11.47
C VAL A 133 5.23 12.35 10.45
N ALA A 134 6.25 11.54 10.39
CA ALA A 134 7.33 11.66 9.42
C ALA A 134 7.89 10.30 9.01
N THR A 135 8.48 10.24 7.84
CA THR A 135 9.31 9.10 7.42
C THR A 135 10.76 9.42 7.74
N ARG A 136 11.45 8.45 8.35
CA ARG A 136 12.87 8.54 8.69
C ARG A 136 13.63 7.39 8.05
N ASP A 137 14.67 7.71 7.31
CA ASP A 137 15.59 6.72 6.76
C ASP A 137 16.54 6.23 7.84
N THR A 138 16.71 4.92 7.93
CA THR A 138 17.63 4.25 8.84
C THR A 138 18.48 3.24 8.08
N PRO A 139 19.59 2.76 8.66
CA PRO A 139 20.36 1.67 8.06
C PRO A 139 19.56 0.40 7.78
N SER A 140 18.47 0.19 8.52
CA SER A 140 17.54 -0.94 8.35
C SER A 140 16.41 -0.66 7.35
N GLY A 141 16.42 0.52 6.71
CA GLY A 141 15.38 0.98 5.79
C GLY A 141 14.52 2.11 6.36
N PRO A 142 13.51 2.55 5.60
CA PRO A 142 12.63 3.64 6.02
C PRO A 142 11.65 3.19 7.11
N PHE A 143 11.45 4.07 8.09
CA PHE A 143 10.49 3.93 9.19
C PHE A 143 9.47 5.06 9.17
N LEU A 144 8.21 4.73 9.39
CA LEU A 144 7.19 5.69 9.76
C LEU A 144 7.35 6.01 11.24
N THR A 145 7.57 7.27 11.57
CA THR A 145 7.62 7.77 12.95
C THR A 145 6.33 8.51 13.24
N PHE A 146 5.61 8.08 14.27
CA PHE A 146 4.42 8.73 14.80
C PHE A 146 4.70 9.16 16.25
N ALA A 147 4.54 10.45 16.53
CA ALA A 147 4.82 11.00 17.85
C ALA A 147 3.69 11.86 18.36
N ARG A 148 3.53 11.88 19.70
CA ARG A 148 2.65 12.79 20.43
C ARG A 148 3.41 13.50 21.51
N PRO A 149 3.14 14.79 21.80
CA PRO A 149 3.80 15.49 22.88
C PRO A 149 3.37 14.91 24.23
N PHE A 150 4.35 14.74 25.11
CA PHE A 150 4.05 14.46 26.50
C PHE A 150 3.99 15.77 27.26
N ARG A 151 2.76 16.27 27.46
CA ARG A 151 2.49 17.48 28.26
C ARG A 151 2.22 17.12 29.68
N LEU A 152 2.75 17.92 30.59
CA LEU A 152 2.51 17.78 32.02
C LEU A 152 1.17 18.41 32.41
N THR A 153 0.08 17.69 32.29
CA THR A 153 -1.27 18.18 32.62
C THR A 153 -1.72 17.82 34.03
N ASP A 154 -1.13 16.77 34.63
CA ASP A 154 -1.49 16.32 35.98
C ASP A 154 -0.51 16.87 37.02
N ARG A 155 -1.06 17.64 37.97
CA ARG A 155 -0.29 18.19 39.12
C ARG A 155 0.34 17.10 40.00
N ALA A 156 -0.23 15.89 40.02
CA ALA A 156 0.33 14.79 40.79
C ALA A 156 1.75 14.40 40.35
N CYS A 157 2.13 14.68 39.09
CA CYS A 157 3.48 14.46 38.59
C CYS A 157 4.53 15.35 39.30
N LEU A 158 4.14 16.56 39.72
CA LEU A 158 5.03 17.51 40.37
C LEU A 158 5.43 17.06 41.78
N SER A 159 4.70 16.12 42.40
CA SER A 159 5.13 15.52 43.67
C SER A 159 6.48 14.81 43.60
N CYS A 160 6.87 14.36 42.39
CA CYS A 160 8.14 13.67 42.14
C CYS A 160 9.10 14.49 41.25
N HIS A 161 8.58 15.41 40.41
CA HIS A 161 9.35 16.05 39.34
C HIS A 161 9.53 17.56 39.51
N SER A 162 9.01 18.19 40.59
CA SER A 162 9.20 19.63 40.82
C SER A 162 10.63 19.95 41.27
N THR A 163 11.03 19.47 42.44
CA THR A 163 12.38 19.65 42.98
C THR A 163 12.86 18.36 43.63
N PRO A 164 14.20 18.13 43.77
CA PRO A 164 14.72 16.97 44.50
C PRO A 164 14.24 16.89 45.93
N ALA A 165 14.08 18.04 46.59
CA ALA A 165 13.62 18.10 48.00
C ALA A 165 12.15 17.74 48.19
N ALA A 166 11.30 17.93 47.15
CA ALA A 166 9.90 17.57 47.20
C ALA A 166 9.64 16.12 46.79
N ALA A 167 10.59 15.50 46.10
CA ALA A 167 10.47 14.12 45.63
C ALA A 167 10.61 13.11 46.79
N PRO A 168 9.99 11.92 46.66
CA PRO A 168 10.21 10.84 47.63
C PRO A 168 11.71 10.50 47.77
N ALA A 169 12.22 10.44 48.98
CA ALA A 169 13.63 10.11 49.23
C ALA A 169 14.02 8.78 48.55
N THR A 170 13.15 7.79 48.62
CA THR A 170 13.32 6.48 47.97
C THR A 170 13.47 6.53 46.44
N MET A 171 12.89 7.53 45.79
CA MET A 171 13.08 7.78 44.34
C MET A 171 14.43 8.43 44.08
N VAL A 172 14.82 9.42 44.92
CA VAL A 172 16.10 10.13 44.79
C VAL A 172 17.26 9.18 45.06
N ASP A 173 17.11 8.27 46.04
CA ASP A 173 18.11 7.22 46.33
C ASP A 173 18.35 6.29 45.13
N LEU A 174 17.31 6.01 44.36
CA LEU A 174 17.38 5.11 43.20
C LEU A 174 17.91 5.79 41.93
N TYR A 175 17.45 7.02 41.62
CA TYR A 175 17.70 7.70 40.34
C TYR A 175 18.63 8.92 40.46
N GLY A 176 18.98 9.31 41.67
CA GLY A 176 19.76 10.53 41.93
C GLY A 176 18.91 11.81 41.90
N ASN A 177 19.58 12.95 42.08
CA ASN A 177 18.93 14.27 42.18
C ASN A 177 19.26 15.20 41.02
N SER A 178 19.92 14.70 39.97
CA SER A 178 20.42 15.53 38.87
C SER A 178 19.48 15.68 37.71
N ASN A 179 18.59 14.72 37.48
CA ASN A 179 17.73 14.66 36.28
C ASN A 179 16.27 14.38 36.67
N GLY A 180 15.34 14.81 35.79
CA GLY A 180 13.91 14.59 35.94
C GLY A 180 13.22 15.57 36.89
N PHE A 181 13.84 16.72 37.17
CA PHE A 181 13.29 17.77 38.01
C PHE A 181 13.14 19.09 37.27
N GLY A 182 12.47 20.06 37.90
CA GLY A 182 12.21 21.37 37.32
C GLY A 182 11.06 21.37 36.29
N TRP A 183 10.19 20.37 36.34
CA TRP A 183 9.04 20.31 35.42
C TRP A 183 7.99 21.36 35.81
N VAL A 184 7.36 21.94 34.80
CA VAL A 184 6.32 22.97 34.94
C VAL A 184 5.00 22.48 34.35
N LEU A 185 3.90 22.82 34.99
CA LEU A 185 2.56 22.44 34.50
C LEU A 185 2.32 23.02 33.11
N ASN A 186 1.74 22.23 32.24
CA ASN A 186 1.47 22.47 30.83
C ASN A 186 2.70 22.49 29.90
N ASP A 187 3.91 22.34 30.41
CA ASP A 187 5.10 22.18 29.55
C ASP A 187 5.11 20.84 28.81
N VAL A 188 5.73 20.87 27.64
CA VAL A 188 6.12 19.66 26.90
C VAL A 188 7.44 19.16 27.46
N ILE A 189 7.41 18.07 28.19
CA ILE A 189 8.59 17.47 28.86
C ILE A 189 9.24 16.38 28.03
N GLY A 190 8.53 15.85 27.03
CA GLY A 190 8.99 14.77 26.17
C GLY A 190 8.00 14.47 25.07
N ALA A 191 8.19 13.32 24.45
CA ALA A 191 7.26 12.79 23.46
C ALA A 191 7.11 11.27 23.58
N GLN A 192 5.90 10.78 23.37
CA GLN A 192 5.65 9.37 23.09
C GLN A 192 5.93 9.15 21.60
N ILE A 193 6.79 8.22 21.27
CA ILE A 193 7.25 7.98 19.89
C ILE A 193 7.06 6.51 19.55
N VAL A 194 6.36 6.26 18.45
CA VAL A 194 6.19 4.94 17.84
C VAL A 194 6.92 4.95 16.50
N SER A 195 7.74 3.94 16.25
CA SER A 195 8.35 3.73 14.94
C SER A 195 7.90 2.39 14.36
N VAL A 196 7.44 2.41 13.09
CA VAL A 196 6.92 1.25 12.35
C VAL A 196 7.74 1.08 11.09
N PRO A 197 8.27 -0.12 10.79
CA PRO A 197 9.07 -0.34 9.58
C PRO A 197 8.20 -0.26 8.33
N MET A 198 8.62 0.55 7.38
CA MET A 198 7.91 0.67 6.09
C MET A 198 8.19 -0.51 5.15
N SER A 199 9.31 -1.21 5.34
CA SER A 199 9.75 -2.31 4.48
C SER A 199 8.73 -3.44 4.34
N VAL A 200 8.10 -3.84 5.44
CA VAL A 200 7.10 -4.93 5.46
C VAL A 200 5.84 -4.54 4.69
N ALA A 201 5.31 -3.34 4.95
CA ALA A 201 4.11 -2.85 4.28
C ALA A 201 4.36 -2.60 2.78
N LEU A 202 5.50 -2.00 2.41
CA LEU A 202 5.89 -1.79 1.02
C LEU A 202 6.15 -3.11 0.28
N ALA A 203 6.76 -4.11 0.93
CA ALA A 203 6.95 -5.43 0.32
C ALA A 203 5.59 -6.12 0.06
N ARG A 204 4.62 -5.98 0.96
CA ARG A 204 3.26 -6.48 0.77
C ARG A 204 2.55 -5.75 -0.37
N ALA A 205 2.64 -4.42 -0.42
CA ALA A 205 2.10 -3.60 -1.51
C ALA A 205 2.68 -4.01 -2.87
N ASN A 206 4.00 -4.22 -2.96
CA ASN A 206 4.67 -4.66 -4.17
C ASN A 206 4.22 -6.08 -4.62
N ARG A 207 4.02 -7.02 -3.68
CA ARG A 207 3.48 -8.35 -4.02
C ARG A 207 2.06 -8.25 -4.57
N SER A 208 1.22 -7.43 -3.96
CA SER A 208 -0.15 -7.20 -4.44
C SER A 208 -0.15 -6.58 -5.84
N LEU A 209 0.72 -5.62 -6.08
CA LEU A 209 0.91 -5.00 -7.40
C LEU A 209 1.36 -6.02 -8.45
N LEU A 210 2.35 -6.86 -8.14
CA LEU A 210 2.80 -7.93 -9.04
C LEU A 210 1.68 -8.94 -9.34
N ALA A 211 0.93 -9.36 -8.34
CA ALA A 211 -0.20 -10.27 -8.53
C ALA A 211 -1.29 -9.63 -9.42
N PHE A 212 -1.59 -8.36 -9.22
CA PHE A 212 -2.53 -7.61 -10.06
C PHE A 212 -2.07 -7.53 -11.52
N VAL A 213 -0.81 -7.15 -11.77
CA VAL A 213 -0.23 -7.08 -13.12
C VAL A 213 -0.22 -8.45 -13.79
N ALA A 214 0.14 -9.51 -13.07
CA ALA A 214 0.13 -10.87 -13.58
C ALA A 214 -1.29 -11.34 -13.95
N ALA A 215 -2.26 -11.09 -13.07
CA ALA A 215 -3.67 -11.43 -13.32
C ALA A 215 -4.23 -10.69 -14.55
N LEU A 216 -3.98 -9.38 -14.64
CA LEU A 216 -4.42 -8.56 -15.78
C LEU A 216 -3.78 -9.03 -17.07
N SER A 217 -2.50 -9.37 -17.07
CA SER A 217 -1.78 -9.92 -18.22
C SER A 217 -2.30 -11.29 -18.65
N ALA A 218 -2.62 -12.16 -17.70
CA ALA A 218 -3.21 -13.48 -17.99
C ALA A 218 -4.60 -13.36 -18.62
N VAL A 219 -5.46 -12.49 -18.10
CA VAL A 219 -6.78 -12.21 -18.70
C VAL A 219 -6.62 -11.67 -20.11
N PHE A 220 -5.73 -10.70 -20.33
CA PHE A 220 -5.49 -10.17 -21.67
C PHE A 220 -5.01 -11.23 -22.64
N LEU A 221 -4.06 -12.09 -22.22
CA LEU A 221 -3.56 -13.18 -23.06
C LEU A 221 -4.71 -14.14 -23.45
N GLY A 222 -5.57 -14.48 -22.51
CA GLY A 222 -6.76 -15.28 -22.77
C GLY A 222 -7.69 -14.63 -23.80
N VAL A 223 -7.97 -13.34 -23.63
CA VAL A 223 -8.79 -12.57 -24.58
C VAL A 223 -8.11 -12.48 -25.96
N LEU A 224 -6.80 -12.25 -26.01
CA LEU A 224 -6.04 -12.21 -27.26
C LEU A 224 -6.13 -13.53 -28.03
N ILE A 225 -5.95 -14.66 -27.34
CA ILE A 225 -6.06 -15.99 -27.92
C ILE A 225 -7.49 -16.21 -28.46
N LEU A 226 -8.51 -15.94 -27.62
CA LEU A 226 -9.92 -16.10 -28.00
C LEU A 226 -10.26 -15.27 -29.25
N LEU A 227 -9.89 -14.00 -29.27
CA LEU A 227 -10.14 -13.11 -30.40
C LEU A 227 -9.43 -13.58 -31.68
N ASN A 228 -8.18 -14.09 -31.56
CA ASN A 228 -7.46 -14.65 -32.70
C ASN A 228 -8.15 -15.91 -33.27
N VAL A 229 -8.67 -16.76 -32.37
CA VAL A 229 -9.43 -17.97 -32.78
C VAL A 229 -10.72 -17.56 -33.50
N LEU A 230 -11.50 -16.66 -32.91
CA LEU A 230 -12.75 -16.16 -33.49
C LEU A 230 -12.48 -15.48 -34.84
N MET A 231 -11.50 -14.59 -34.92
CA MET A 231 -11.11 -13.92 -36.15
C MET A 231 -10.69 -14.91 -37.23
N HIS A 232 -9.97 -15.98 -36.88
CA HIS A 232 -9.57 -17.01 -37.83
C HIS A 232 -10.79 -17.72 -38.46
N PHE A 233 -11.73 -18.15 -37.63
CA PHE A 233 -12.87 -18.93 -38.08
C PHE A 233 -13.97 -18.08 -38.75
N PHE A 234 -14.24 -16.89 -38.22
CA PHE A 234 -15.35 -16.08 -38.68
C PHE A 234 -14.97 -15.07 -39.77
N ILE A 235 -13.70 -14.67 -39.87
CA ILE A 235 -13.28 -13.64 -40.82
C ILE A 235 -12.23 -14.18 -41.80
N LEU A 236 -11.09 -14.65 -41.31
CA LEU A 236 -9.96 -14.96 -42.18
C LEU A 236 -10.25 -16.14 -43.12
N ARG A 237 -10.77 -17.24 -42.57
CA ARG A 237 -11.07 -18.45 -43.36
C ARG A 237 -12.12 -18.20 -44.46
N PRO A 238 -13.28 -17.59 -44.18
CA PRO A 238 -14.24 -17.24 -45.23
C PRO A 238 -13.68 -16.31 -46.32
N VAL A 239 -12.97 -15.25 -45.91
CA VAL A 239 -12.37 -14.31 -46.87
C VAL A 239 -11.31 -15.00 -47.73
N GLN A 240 -10.48 -15.86 -47.17
CA GLN A 240 -9.49 -16.64 -47.93
C GLN A 240 -10.16 -17.62 -48.92
N GLN A 241 -11.26 -18.23 -48.53
CA GLN A 241 -12.05 -19.10 -49.44
C GLN A 241 -12.59 -18.32 -50.64
N ILE A 242 -13.26 -17.19 -50.41
CA ILE A 242 -13.79 -16.34 -51.48
C ILE A 242 -12.63 -15.84 -52.36
N THR A 243 -11.51 -15.44 -51.80
CA THR A 243 -10.32 -14.98 -52.53
C THR A 243 -9.73 -16.10 -53.43
N ALA A 244 -9.64 -17.33 -52.91
CA ALA A 244 -9.16 -18.48 -53.68
C ALA A 244 -10.10 -18.79 -54.84
N MET A 245 -11.41 -18.80 -54.59
CA MET A 245 -12.42 -19.02 -55.66
C MET A 245 -12.36 -17.90 -56.71
N ALA A 246 -12.23 -16.64 -56.30
CA ALA A 246 -12.08 -15.51 -57.23
C ALA A 246 -10.83 -15.68 -58.13
N ARG A 247 -9.73 -16.17 -57.55
CA ARG A 247 -8.51 -16.46 -58.33
C ARG A 247 -8.74 -17.60 -59.34
N ASP A 248 -9.41 -18.67 -58.93
CA ASP A 248 -9.70 -19.82 -59.77
C ASP A 248 -10.61 -19.45 -60.93
N VAL A 249 -11.66 -18.64 -60.66
CA VAL A 249 -12.53 -18.07 -61.69
C VAL A 249 -11.74 -17.18 -62.66
N SER A 250 -10.88 -16.30 -62.16
CA SER A 250 -10.05 -15.42 -62.99
C SER A 250 -9.01 -16.18 -63.82
N ALA A 251 -8.57 -17.37 -63.36
CA ALA A 251 -7.69 -18.25 -64.11
C ALA A 251 -8.39 -19.12 -65.15
N GLY A 252 -9.68 -18.96 -65.34
CA GLY A 252 -10.49 -19.71 -66.34
C GLY A 252 -10.66 -21.20 -65.99
N LYS A 253 -10.54 -21.59 -64.71
CA LYS A 253 -10.78 -22.99 -64.33
C LYS A 253 -12.23 -23.38 -64.53
N PRO A 254 -12.51 -24.53 -65.20
CA PRO A 254 -13.88 -25.02 -65.35
C PRO A 254 -14.42 -25.46 -63.96
N ASP A 255 -15.74 -25.36 -63.78
CA ASP A 255 -16.48 -25.90 -62.63
C ASP A 255 -16.06 -25.41 -61.21
N VAL A 256 -15.77 -24.11 -61.12
CA VAL A 256 -15.58 -23.52 -59.78
C VAL A 256 -16.90 -23.53 -59.03
N ALA A 257 -16.96 -24.22 -57.87
CA ALA A 257 -18.19 -24.28 -57.06
C ALA A 257 -18.56 -22.91 -56.51
N GLU A 258 -19.83 -22.64 -56.29
CA GLU A 258 -20.26 -21.42 -55.62
C GLU A 258 -19.89 -21.43 -54.13
N TYR A 259 -19.64 -20.23 -53.59
CA TYR A 259 -19.40 -20.08 -52.16
C TYR A 259 -20.67 -20.42 -51.38
N ALA A 260 -20.55 -21.33 -50.42
CA ALA A 260 -21.65 -21.72 -49.53
C ALA A 260 -21.94 -20.59 -48.50
N VAL A 261 -22.84 -19.69 -48.86
CA VAL A 261 -23.19 -18.53 -48.01
C VAL A 261 -23.90 -19.00 -46.75
N LYS A 262 -23.35 -18.61 -45.58
CA LYS A 262 -23.96 -18.85 -44.29
C LYS A 262 -24.13 -17.52 -43.53
N GLY A 263 -25.34 -17.28 -43.00
CA GLY A 263 -25.62 -16.08 -42.22
C GLY A 263 -26.06 -14.86 -43.02
N HIS A 264 -26.10 -13.70 -42.36
CA HIS A 264 -26.61 -12.43 -42.92
C HIS A 264 -25.66 -11.26 -42.71
N ASP A 265 -24.42 -11.53 -42.28
CA ASP A 265 -23.38 -10.54 -42.02
C ASP A 265 -22.70 -10.04 -43.30
N GLU A 266 -21.70 -9.20 -43.15
CA GLU A 266 -20.93 -8.59 -44.24
C GLU A 266 -20.18 -9.64 -45.08
N ILE A 267 -19.70 -10.72 -44.42
CA ILE A 267 -19.01 -11.82 -45.07
C ILE A 267 -19.99 -12.62 -45.94
N ALA A 268 -21.19 -12.87 -45.43
CA ALA A 268 -22.25 -13.51 -46.20
C ALA A 268 -22.71 -12.63 -47.38
N SER A 269 -22.77 -11.31 -47.19
CA SER A 269 -23.06 -10.35 -48.29
C SER A 269 -21.98 -10.37 -49.36
N LEU A 270 -20.69 -10.39 -48.96
CA LEU A 270 -19.56 -10.53 -49.90
C LEU A 270 -19.64 -11.84 -50.69
N GLY A 271 -19.95 -12.96 -50.03
CA GLY A 271 -20.13 -14.26 -50.69
C GLY A 271 -21.28 -14.26 -51.72
N ARG A 272 -22.43 -13.65 -51.38
CA ARG A 272 -23.55 -13.50 -52.33
C ARG A 272 -23.15 -12.67 -53.55
N SER A 273 -22.49 -11.55 -53.34
CA SER A 273 -22.03 -10.67 -54.42
C SER A 273 -21.03 -11.37 -55.34
N PHE A 274 -20.12 -12.15 -54.75
CA PHE A 274 -19.17 -12.97 -55.49
C PHE A 274 -19.88 -14.03 -56.34
N ASN A 275 -20.83 -14.78 -55.80
CA ASN A 275 -21.58 -15.79 -56.54
C ASN A 275 -22.39 -15.17 -57.72
N LEU A 276 -22.97 -13.98 -57.49
CA LEU A 276 -23.70 -13.26 -58.52
C LEU A 276 -22.77 -12.85 -59.68
N MET A 277 -21.60 -12.32 -59.37
CA MET A 277 -20.57 -11.97 -60.35
C MET A 277 -20.11 -13.22 -61.14
N HIS A 278 -19.87 -14.34 -60.46
CA HIS A 278 -19.42 -15.59 -61.03
C HIS A 278 -20.45 -16.14 -62.02
N ARG A 279 -21.75 -16.17 -61.64
CA ARG A 279 -22.84 -16.59 -62.55
C ARG A 279 -22.93 -15.69 -63.77
N SER A 280 -22.85 -14.38 -63.65
CA SER A 280 -22.90 -13.43 -64.75
C SER A 280 -21.75 -13.67 -65.73
N LEU A 281 -20.53 -13.94 -65.23
CA LEU A 281 -19.35 -14.25 -66.01
C LEU A 281 -19.56 -15.58 -66.83
N GLN A 282 -20.02 -16.65 -66.12
CA GLN A 282 -20.32 -17.93 -66.76
C GLN A 282 -21.37 -17.80 -67.88
N ASN A 283 -22.42 -17.02 -67.67
CA ASN A 283 -23.44 -16.77 -68.68
C ASN A 283 -22.88 -16.02 -69.90
N ALA A 284 -22.02 -15.01 -69.68
CA ALA A 284 -21.36 -14.27 -70.75
C ALA A 284 -20.45 -15.17 -71.57
N ILE A 285 -19.67 -16.05 -70.95
CA ILE A 285 -18.81 -17.03 -71.67
C ILE A 285 -19.67 -17.98 -72.51
N LYS A 286 -20.72 -18.56 -71.91
CA LYS A 286 -21.62 -19.45 -72.65
C LYS A 286 -22.25 -18.79 -73.86
N MET A 287 -22.63 -17.50 -73.81
CA MET A 287 -23.15 -16.75 -74.95
C MET A 287 -22.11 -16.55 -76.06
N LEU A 288 -20.83 -16.39 -75.70
CA LEU A 288 -19.72 -16.24 -76.63
C LEU A 288 -19.31 -17.57 -77.32
N GLU A 289 -19.44 -18.69 -76.61
CA GLU A 289 -19.12 -20.04 -77.12
C GLU A 289 -20.26 -20.63 -78.00
N GLY A 290 -21.48 -20.12 -77.83
CA GLY A 290 -22.66 -20.56 -78.56
C GLY A 290 -22.99 -19.71 -79.79
N ALA A 291 -22.20 -18.66 -80.11
CA ALA A 291 -22.29 -17.82 -81.32
C ALA A 291 -21.17 -18.18 -82.28
#